data_ec53f682737a1b0c3160317850a06507
#
_entry.id   ec53f682737a1b0c3160317850a06507
#
_cell.length_a   1.000
_cell.length_b   1.000
_cell.length_c   1.000
_cell.angle_alpha   90.00
_cell.angle_beta   90.00
_cell.angle_gamma   90.00
#
_symmetry.space_group_name_H-M   'P 1'
#
loop_
_entity.id
_entity.type
_entity.pdbx_description
1 polymer ?
#
loop_
_entity_poly.entity_id
_entity_poly.type
_entity_poly.pdbx_seq_one_letter_code
_entity_poly.pdbx_strand_id
1 'polypeptide(L)'
;ASAAEESANSANTAANEAKTAASNAQKAANDALEAVTKLTSVINSVPTQAGILTYTGAAQSPSWNGYDTEKLTIGGTTSGTNAGSYVATFTPKEGYEWADGTKTAKSVTWTIGKASLSVPAQSGTLTYTGSAQSPQWSNYDSNKLTIGGTSTATNAGSYAATFTPKANYQWSDGSTSAKSVTWAIGKAAGSLTLAKSSVTLNISSLTESVAVTRAGDGVISATSSNTATARVEVSGTSVKITGLKAGTAKITVKVAAGTNHTAPSDKTINVTVSLPDTSLANNTPDIIAAAAKSGQAANYWSVGDKVGIAVNGSFGGLSYNNTVYAFILGFNHNSSVEGGNSIHFQFGKTAAGVDIAFVNSYGSTGTGFCMNTSNTNSGGWNNSYMRKTICPAFLAALPTAWRNIIAACTKYSDNTSGGSNTASYVTATSDKIWLLSEMEVQGTRSYANSAEANYQKQYDYYKNGNSKVKYQHTATTSACRWWLRSVYAGNTYLFCHVSAGGSANSDSAYISRGFAPGFKVA
;
A
#
# COMPACT_ATOMS: atom_id res chain seq x y z
N ALA A 1 15.00 3.73 56.05
CA ALA A 1 15.65 3.76 57.38
C ALA A 1 14.90 4.67 58.35
N SER A 2 14.39 5.83 57.91
CA SER A 2 13.74 6.80 58.80
C SER A 2 12.40 6.34 59.42
N ALA A 3 11.57 5.64 58.66
CA ALA A 3 10.26 5.16 59.14
C ALA A 3 10.38 4.03 60.21
N ALA A 4 11.44 3.23 60.15
CA ALA A 4 11.71 2.19 61.13
C ALA A 4 12.23 2.77 62.46
N GLU A 5 12.99 3.87 62.41
CA GLU A 5 13.51 4.56 63.58
C GLU A 5 12.38 5.33 64.31
N GLU A 6 11.45 5.96 63.59
CA GLU A 6 10.30 6.63 64.21
C GLU A 6 9.36 5.62 64.89
N SER A 7 9.14 4.44 64.27
CA SER A 7 8.35 3.36 64.85
C SER A 7 9.03 2.77 66.11
N ALA A 8 10.35 2.60 66.08
CA ALA A 8 11.10 2.14 67.24
C ALA A 8 11.10 3.17 68.38
N ASN A 9 11.21 4.47 68.09
CA ASN A 9 11.15 5.52 69.08
C ASN A 9 9.75 5.64 69.70
N SER A 10 8.68 5.51 68.91
CA SER A 10 7.31 5.51 69.47
C SER A 10 7.05 4.32 70.38
N ALA A 11 7.55 3.12 69.99
CA ALA A 11 7.46 1.93 70.85
C ALA A 11 8.27 2.09 72.14
N ASN A 12 9.43 2.73 72.03
CA ASN A 12 10.28 2.98 73.21
C ASN A 12 9.68 4.03 74.17
N THR A 13 9.02 5.04 73.62
CA THR A 13 8.27 6.05 74.40
C THR A 13 7.09 5.39 75.10
N ALA A 14 6.29 4.58 74.39
CA ALA A 14 5.19 3.84 74.98
C ALA A 14 5.67 2.84 76.06
N ALA A 15 6.83 2.20 75.85
CA ALA A 15 7.40 1.29 76.83
C ALA A 15 7.92 2.03 78.08
N ASN A 16 8.44 3.25 77.91
CA ASN A 16 8.86 4.07 79.05
C ASN A 16 7.67 4.70 79.81
N GLU A 17 6.62 5.07 79.12
CA GLU A 17 5.37 5.53 79.77
C GLU A 17 4.70 4.33 80.46
N ALA A 18 4.69 3.11 79.89
CA ALA A 18 4.21 1.95 80.56
C ALA A 18 5.07 1.57 81.79
N LYS A 19 6.40 1.71 81.73
CA LYS A 19 7.29 1.56 82.86
C LYS A 19 7.01 2.57 83.96
N THR A 20 6.76 3.83 83.61
CA THR A 20 6.44 4.93 84.56
C THR A 20 5.07 4.64 85.20
N ALA A 21 4.09 4.22 84.34
CA ALA A 21 2.77 3.81 84.84
C ALA A 21 2.83 2.59 85.77
N ALA A 22 3.66 1.60 85.41
CA ALA A 22 3.87 0.44 86.24
C ALA A 22 4.60 0.76 87.55
N SER A 23 5.57 1.69 87.57
CA SER A 23 6.27 2.17 88.75
C SER A 23 5.32 2.98 89.62
N ASN A 24 4.50 3.85 89.06
CA ASN A 24 3.47 4.62 89.79
C ASN A 24 2.36 3.69 90.32
N ALA A 25 1.96 2.65 89.50
CA ALA A 25 1.03 1.62 89.95
C ALA A 25 1.65 0.80 91.11
N GLN A 26 2.97 0.48 90.99
CA GLN A 26 3.65 -0.26 92.02
C GLN A 26 3.77 0.58 93.35
N LYS A 27 4.03 1.88 93.17
CA LYS A 27 4.08 2.81 94.35
C LYS A 27 2.69 2.97 94.98
N ALA A 28 1.65 3.18 94.17
CA ALA A 28 0.28 3.22 94.57
C ALA A 28 -0.18 1.89 95.22
N ALA A 29 0.30 0.78 94.70
CA ALA A 29 0.06 -0.57 95.23
C ALA A 29 0.77 -0.74 96.60
N ASN A 30 2.02 -0.27 96.74
CA ASN A 30 2.72 -0.32 98.03
C ASN A 30 2.12 0.62 99.06
N ASP A 31 1.68 1.82 98.66
CA ASP A 31 0.98 2.80 99.52
C ASP A 31 -0.41 2.26 99.96
N ALA A 32 -1.09 1.55 99.03
CA ALA A 32 -2.31 0.82 99.30
C ALA A 32 -2.07 -0.46 100.13
N LEU A 33 -0.91 -1.13 99.97
CA LEU A 33 -0.55 -2.29 100.79
C LEU A 33 -0.24 -1.88 102.24
N GLU A 34 0.36 -0.68 102.49
CA GLU A 34 0.47 -0.10 103.78
C GLU A 34 -0.88 0.31 104.38
N ALA A 35 -1.83 0.79 103.53
CA ALA A 35 -3.19 1.06 103.91
C ALA A 35 -4.02 -0.24 104.12
N VAL A 36 -3.69 -1.30 103.47
CA VAL A 36 -4.34 -2.65 103.40
C VAL A 36 -3.84 -3.58 104.55
N THR A 37 -2.78 -3.28 105.27
CA THR A 37 -2.55 -3.99 106.53
C THR A 37 -3.72 -3.87 107.52
N LYS A 38 -4.76 -3.08 107.14
CA LYS A 38 -6.04 -2.96 107.89
C LYS A 38 -7.27 -3.56 107.21
N LEU A 39 -7.22 -3.96 105.87
CA LEU A 39 -8.34 -4.58 105.14
C LEU A 39 -7.83 -5.59 104.13
N THR A 40 -7.65 -6.83 104.46
CA THR A 40 -7.12 -7.94 103.62
C THR A 40 -8.10 -8.44 102.59
N SER A 41 -9.19 -7.75 102.21
CA SER A 41 -10.26 -8.24 101.30
C SER A 41 -10.60 -7.28 100.14
N VAL A 42 -9.91 -6.13 99.96
CA VAL A 42 -10.26 -5.13 98.94
C VAL A 42 -9.47 -5.30 97.65
N ILE A 43 -10.20 -5.31 96.50
CA ILE A 43 -9.63 -5.33 95.14
C ILE A 43 -9.59 -3.89 94.61
N ASN A 44 -8.42 -3.36 94.39
CA ASN A 44 -8.21 -1.94 94.12
C ASN A 44 -8.48 -1.52 92.67
N SER A 45 -8.45 -2.45 91.73
CA SER A 45 -8.68 -2.15 90.31
C SER A 45 -9.41 -3.26 89.58
N VAL A 46 -10.27 -2.89 88.60
CA VAL A 46 -10.88 -3.82 87.67
C VAL A 46 -9.83 -4.23 86.67
N PRO A 47 -9.70 -5.55 86.34
CA PRO A 47 -8.77 -6.02 85.29
C PRO A 47 -8.97 -5.31 83.95
N THR A 48 -7.86 -5.14 83.21
CA THR A 48 -7.89 -4.53 81.88
C THR A 48 -7.21 -5.46 80.88
N GLN A 49 -7.61 -5.41 79.63
CA GLN A 49 -6.97 -6.20 78.55
C GLN A 49 -5.46 -5.90 78.50
N ALA A 50 -4.67 -6.94 78.53
CA ALA A 50 -3.23 -6.87 78.33
C ALA A 50 -2.88 -7.09 76.84
N GLY A 51 -2.21 -6.11 76.23
CA GLY A 51 -1.78 -6.19 74.83
C GLY A 51 -2.91 -6.01 73.82
N ILE A 52 -2.54 -5.99 72.58
CA ILE A 52 -3.43 -5.86 71.41
C ILE A 52 -3.60 -7.21 70.74
N LEU A 53 -4.82 -7.65 70.61
CA LEU A 53 -5.18 -8.80 69.80
C LEU A 53 -5.51 -8.36 68.37
N THR A 54 -5.03 -9.10 67.40
CA THR A 54 -5.32 -8.85 65.97
C THR A 54 -5.97 -10.13 65.39
N TYR A 55 -6.94 -9.99 64.53
CA TYR A 55 -7.64 -11.07 63.91
C TYR A 55 -6.69 -12.08 63.22
N THR A 56 -6.80 -13.35 63.58
CA THR A 56 -6.00 -14.47 63.06
C THR A 56 -6.80 -15.53 62.33
N GLY A 57 -8.13 -15.46 62.39
CA GLY A 57 -9.05 -16.51 61.93
C GLY A 57 -9.35 -17.58 62.98
N ALA A 58 -8.62 -17.63 64.11
CA ALA A 58 -8.82 -18.56 65.20
C ALA A 58 -9.42 -17.82 66.43
N ALA A 59 -10.03 -18.61 67.33
CA ALA A 59 -10.52 -18.06 68.59
C ALA A 59 -9.34 -17.57 69.43
N GLN A 60 -9.46 -16.36 69.99
CA GLN A 60 -8.47 -15.67 70.81
C GLN A 60 -9.10 -15.27 72.15
N SER A 61 -8.33 -15.35 73.22
CA SER A 61 -8.69 -14.87 74.51
C SER A 61 -7.67 -13.82 74.99
N PRO A 62 -8.09 -12.68 75.54
CA PRO A 62 -7.15 -11.71 76.02
C PRO A 62 -6.47 -12.19 77.32
N SER A 63 -5.22 -11.78 77.47
CA SER A 63 -4.60 -11.76 78.80
C SER A 63 -5.08 -10.52 79.56
N TRP A 64 -5.12 -10.61 80.88
CA TRP A 64 -5.66 -9.54 81.71
C TRP A 64 -4.61 -9.00 82.69
N ASN A 65 -4.41 -7.71 82.67
CA ASN A 65 -3.64 -7.02 83.71
C ASN A 65 -4.51 -6.89 84.99
N GLY A 66 -3.95 -7.27 86.11
CA GLY A 66 -4.63 -7.18 87.39
C GLY A 66 -5.67 -8.29 87.67
N TYR A 67 -5.72 -9.30 86.86
CA TYR A 67 -6.58 -10.45 87.11
C TYR A 67 -5.88 -11.48 88.02
N ASP A 68 -6.41 -11.64 89.20
CA ASP A 68 -5.97 -12.60 90.20
C ASP A 68 -7.06 -13.66 90.36
N THR A 69 -6.74 -14.88 89.98
CA THR A 69 -7.67 -16.01 89.96
C THR A 69 -8.09 -16.43 91.38
N GLU A 70 -7.33 -16.07 92.40
CA GLU A 70 -7.68 -16.32 93.82
C GLU A 70 -8.76 -15.36 94.32
N LYS A 71 -8.81 -14.15 93.72
CA LYS A 71 -9.68 -13.07 94.16
C LYS A 71 -10.92 -12.83 93.32
N LEU A 72 -10.80 -13.17 92.00
CA LEU A 72 -11.82 -12.88 90.99
C LEU A 72 -12.26 -14.11 90.24
N THR A 73 -13.51 -14.16 89.85
CA THR A 73 -14.01 -15.03 88.78
C THR A 73 -14.23 -14.24 87.53
N ILE A 74 -13.84 -14.82 86.40
CA ILE A 74 -14.10 -14.25 85.08
C ILE A 74 -15.32 -14.94 84.42
N GLY A 75 -16.15 -14.11 83.81
CA GLY A 75 -17.36 -14.53 83.08
C GLY A 75 -17.59 -13.66 81.85
N GLY A 76 -18.79 -13.74 81.28
CA GLY A 76 -19.14 -13.04 80.06
C GLY A 76 -18.48 -13.66 78.82
N THR A 77 -18.13 -12.88 77.83
CA THR A 77 -17.44 -13.35 76.60
C THR A 77 -15.94 -13.28 76.83
N THR A 78 -15.34 -14.43 77.12
CA THR A 78 -13.89 -14.55 77.43
C THR A 78 -13.05 -14.97 76.25
N SER A 79 -13.65 -15.32 75.12
CA SER A 79 -12.98 -15.60 73.86
C SER A 79 -13.78 -15.07 72.67
N GLY A 80 -13.11 -14.72 71.56
CA GLY A 80 -13.72 -14.25 70.34
C GLY A 80 -12.89 -14.69 69.13
N THR A 81 -13.54 -14.84 67.97
CA THR A 81 -12.84 -15.18 66.72
C THR A 81 -12.77 -13.96 65.80
N ASN A 82 -13.80 -13.14 65.72
CA ASN A 82 -13.87 -12.03 64.75
C ASN A 82 -13.27 -10.72 65.35
N ALA A 83 -12.84 -9.86 64.51
CA ALA A 83 -12.47 -8.50 64.88
C ALA A 83 -13.72 -7.78 65.44
N GLY A 84 -13.59 -7.16 66.59
CA GLY A 84 -14.70 -6.48 67.24
C GLY A 84 -14.47 -6.29 68.73
N SER A 85 -15.49 -5.79 69.40
CA SER A 85 -15.50 -5.54 70.86
C SER A 85 -16.32 -6.60 71.55
N TYR A 86 -15.81 -7.10 72.64
CA TYR A 86 -16.41 -8.17 73.47
C TYR A 86 -16.46 -7.69 74.91
N VAL A 87 -17.32 -8.29 75.72
CA VAL A 87 -17.47 -7.89 77.14
C VAL A 87 -17.19 -9.12 78.02
N ALA A 88 -16.17 -9.01 78.85
CA ALA A 88 -15.91 -9.91 79.94
C ALA A 88 -16.45 -9.29 81.23
N THR A 89 -16.73 -10.13 82.20
CA THR A 89 -17.17 -9.70 83.53
C THR A 89 -16.24 -10.28 84.59
N PHE A 90 -15.91 -9.45 85.60
CA PHE A 90 -15.12 -9.90 86.72
C PHE A 90 -15.96 -9.72 88.01
N THR A 91 -16.06 -10.81 88.74
CA THR A 91 -16.83 -10.84 89.95
C THR A 91 -15.93 -11.18 91.15
N PRO A 92 -15.89 -10.42 92.23
CA PRO A 92 -15.16 -10.80 93.45
C PRO A 92 -15.65 -12.12 94.01
N LYS A 93 -14.69 -12.99 94.37
CA LYS A 93 -14.98 -14.21 95.10
C LYS A 93 -15.39 -13.97 96.53
N GLU A 94 -15.92 -14.96 97.23
CA GLU A 94 -16.29 -14.87 98.63
C GLU A 94 -15.10 -14.39 99.46
N GLY A 95 -15.33 -13.42 100.37
CA GLY A 95 -14.30 -12.78 101.16
C GLY A 95 -13.64 -11.54 100.58
N TYR A 96 -13.91 -11.16 99.25
CA TYR A 96 -13.37 -10.02 98.53
C TYR A 96 -14.49 -9.06 98.09
N GLU A 97 -14.12 -7.75 98.00
CA GLU A 97 -14.99 -6.73 97.45
C GLU A 97 -14.18 -5.69 96.66
N TRP A 98 -14.82 -4.95 95.73
CA TRP A 98 -14.19 -3.82 95.02
C TRP A 98 -13.90 -2.66 95.96
N ALA A 99 -12.98 -1.78 95.62
CA ALA A 99 -12.61 -0.60 96.40
C ALA A 99 -13.80 0.34 96.69
N ASP A 100 -14.88 0.25 95.87
CA ASP A 100 -16.13 1.01 96.13
C ASP A 100 -17.12 0.26 97.09
N GLY A 101 -16.70 -0.86 97.66
CA GLY A 101 -17.50 -1.67 98.59
C GLY A 101 -18.52 -2.58 97.93
N THR A 102 -18.58 -2.66 96.56
CA THR A 102 -19.52 -3.51 95.87
C THR A 102 -18.94 -4.90 95.64
N LYS A 103 -19.84 -5.91 95.55
CA LYS A 103 -19.49 -7.33 95.23
C LYS A 103 -20.11 -7.81 93.89
N THR A 104 -20.72 -6.88 93.13
CA THR A 104 -21.36 -7.15 91.87
C THR A 104 -20.33 -7.26 90.70
N ALA A 105 -20.66 -8.02 89.68
CA ALA A 105 -19.82 -8.16 88.53
C ALA A 105 -19.58 -6.81 87.84
N LYS A 106 -18.34 -6.50 87.55
CA LYS A 106 -17.96 -5.34 86.70
C LYS A 106 -17.61 -5.81 85.30
N SER A 107 -18.19 -5.10 84.32
CA SER A 107 -17.99 -5.40 82.90
C SER A 107 -16.73 -4.66 82.37
N VAL A 108 -15.96 -5.38 81.58
CA VAL A 108 -14.76 -4.85 80.89
C VAL A 108 -14.84 -5.17 79.40
N THR A 109 -14.75 -4.14 78.59
CA THR A 109 -14.64 -4.30 77.15
C THR A 109 -13.22 -4.67 76.76
N TRP A 110 -13.08 -5.71 75.95
CA TRP A 110 -11.83 -6.09 75.30
C TRP A 110 -12.03 -6.22 73.80
N THR A 111 -10.96 -6.14 72.97
CA THR A 111 -11.04 -6.00 71.52
C THR A 111 -10.08 -6.92 70.81
N ILE A 112 -10.55 -7.42 69.65
CA ILE A 112 -9.72 -7.99 68.62
C ILE A 112 -9.71 -6.98 67.47
N GLY A 113 -8.57 -6.42 67.14
CA GLY A 113 -8.39 -5.51 66.00
C GLY A 113 -8.45 -6.22 64.66
N LYS A 114 -8.75 -5.49 63.60
CA LYS A 114 -8.74 -6.02 62.23
C LYS A 114 -7.33 -6.30 61.75
N ALA A 115 -7.18 -7.38 60.91
CA ALA A 115 -5.92 -7.71 60.29
C ALA A 115 -5.65 -6.76 59.10
N SER A 116 -4.40 -6.28 59.00
CA SER A 116 -3.98 -5.32 57.96
C SER A 116 -3.70 -6.04 56.64
N LEU A 117 -4.13 -5.44 55.52
CA LEU A 117 -3.90 -5.89 54.16
C LEU A 117 -3.18 -4.83 53.33
N SER A 118 -2.35 -5.27 52.40
CA SER A 118 -1.80 -4.43 51.35
C SER A 118 -2.79 -4.32 50.19
N VAL A 119 -2.80 -3.15 49.54
CA VAL A 119 -3.63 -2.92 48.35
C VAL A 119 -3.13 -3.83 47.20
N PRO A 120 -4.03 -4.56 46.49
CA PRO A 120 -3.66 -5.31 45.33
C PRO A 120 -3.07 -4.45 44.21
N ALA A 121 -2.24 -5.03 43.36
CA ALA A 121 -1.73 -4.42 42.15
C ALA A 121 -1.75 -5.41 41.00
N GLN A 122 -1.87 -4.92 39.75
CA GLN A 122 -1.76 -5.80 38.58
C GLN A 122 -0.39 -6.48 38.57
N SER A 123 -0.40 -7.81 38.41
CA SER A 123 0.79 -8.62 38.23
C SER A 123 0.90 -9.02 36.75
N GLY A 124 2.06 -8.73 36.14
CA GLY A 124 2.31 -8.98 34.73
C GLY A 124 1.64 -7.96 33.80
N THR A 125 1.92 -8.13 32.52
CA THR A 125 1.39 -7.27 31.44
C THR A 125 0.35 -8.05 30.64
N LEU A 126 -0.75 -7.40 30.27
CA LEU A 126 -1.74 -7.90 29.34
C LEU A 126 -1.57 -7.19 28.00
N THR A 127 -1.70 -7.92 26.91
CA THR A 127 -1.72 -7.40 25.55
C THR A 127 -3.02 -7.81 24.89
N TYR A 128 -3.60 -6.94 24.09
CA TYR A 128 -4.85 -7.20 23.38
C TYR A 128 -4.81 -8.51 22.59
N THR A 129 -5.84 -9.34 22.78
CA THR A 129 -5.99 -10.65 22.12
C THR A 129 -7.29 -10.80 21.34
N GLY A 130 -8.20 -9.82 21.44
CA GLY A 130 -9.55 -9.89 20.90
C GLY A 130 -10.57 -10.56 21.86
N SER A 131 -10.11 -11.16 22.94
CA SER A 131 -10.95 -11.83 23.95
C SER A 131 -10.94 -11.05 25.25
N ALA A 132 -11.97 -11.26 26.09
CA ALA A 132 -12.03 -10.69 27.43
C ALA A 132 -10.87 -11.21 28.29
N GLN A 133 -10.19 -10.30 28.98
CA GLN A 133 -9.04 -10.56 29.83
C GLN A 133 -9.27 -9.96 31.21
N SER A 134 -8.74 -10.64 32.23
CA SER A 134 -8.69 -10.16 33.62
C SER A 134 -7.24 -10.18 34.07
N PRO A 135 -6.77 -9.15 34.79
CA PRO A 135 -5.41 -9.15 35.31
C PRO A 135 -5.25 -10.16 36.44
N GLN A 136 -4.06 -10.68 36.59
CA GLN A 136 -3.64 -11.30 37.82
C GLN A 136 -3.35 -10.19 38.83
N TRP A 137 -3.70 -10.42 40.09
CA TRP A 137 -3.53 -9.45 41.14
C TRP A 137 -2.52 -9.95 42.18
N SER A 138 -1.48 -9.20 42.47
CA SER A 138 -0.66 -9.39 43.66
C SER A 138 -1.48 -8.98 44.90
N ASN A 139 -1.24 -9.63 46.04
CA ASN A 139 -1.89 -9.36 47.33
C ASN A 139 -3.44 -9.49 47.33
N TYR A 140 -4.01 -10.13 46.36
CA TYR A 140 -5.46 -10.39 46.33
C TYR A 140 -5.78 -11.80 46.81
N ASP A 141 -6.66 -11.87 47.80
CA ASP A 141 -7.25 -13.09 48.35
C ASP A 141 -8.76 -12.88 48.44
N SER A 142 -9.52 -13.64 47.72
CA SER A 142 -10.98 -13.55 47.70
C SER A 142 -11.63 -13.87 49.05
N ASN A 143 -10.93 -14.51 50.00
CA ASN A 143 -11.42 -14.70 51.36
C ASN A 143 -11.28 -13.43 52.21
N LYS A 144 -10.39 -12.52 51.87
CA LYS A 144 -10.07 -11.30 52.64
C LYS A 144 -10.60 -10.04 51.99
N LEU A 145 -10.73 -10.01 50.65
CA LEU A 145 -11.13 -8.85 49.86
C LEU A 145 -12.33 -9.20 48.96
N THR A 146 -13.19 -8.22 48.72
CA THR A 146 -14.14 -8.22 47.62
C THR A 146 -13.58 -7.38 46.48
N ILE A 147 -13.72 -7.86 45.22
CA ILE A 147 -13.38 -7.15 44.01
C ILE A 147 -14.66 -6.63 43.34
N GLY A 148 -14.60 -5.39 42.85
CA GLY A 148 -15.65 -4.70 42.12
C GLY A 148 -15.06 -3.79 41.05
N GLY A 149 -15.85 -2.88 40.49
CA GLY A 149 -15.45 -2.04 39.37
C GLY A 149 -15.26 -2.83 38.09
N THR A 150 -14.38 -2.37 37.20
CA THR A 150 -14.05 -3.07 35.95
C THR A 150 -12.90 -4.03 36.20
N SER A 151 -13.22 -5.30 36.45
CA SER A 151 -12.24 -6.38 36.69
C SER A 151 -11.93 -7.21 35.45
N THR A 152 -12.66 -6.99 34.35
CA THR A 152 -12.51 -7.67 33.06
C THR A 152 -12.72 -6.68 31.94
N ALA A 153 -11.90 -6.76 30.86
CA ALA A 153 -12.04 -5.94 29.66
C ALA A 153 -11.52 -6.65 28.42
N THR A 154 -11.96 -6.21 27.25
CA THR A 154 -11.54 -6.81 25.96
C THR A 154 -10.55 -5.89 25.24
N ASN A 155 -10.82 -4.59 25.19
CA ASN A 155 -10.03 -3.64 24.41
C ASN A 155 -8.74 -3.21 25.14
N ALA A 156 -7.74 -2.78 24.37
CA ALA A 156 -6.58 -2.12 24.93
C ALA A 156 -7.01 -0.78 25.58
N GLY A 157 -6.51 -0.55 26.77
CA GLY A 157 -6.91 0.62 27.55
C GLY A 157 -6.54 0.50 29.01
N SER A 158 -6.92 1.50 29.79
CA SER A 158 -6.74 1.60 31.23
C SER A 158 -8.09 1.47 31.91
N TYR A 159 -8.17 0.65 32.94
CA TYR A 159 -9.39 0.26 33.65
C TYR A 159 -9.19 0.40 35.15
N ALA A 160 -10.27 0.51 35.90
CA ALA A 160 -10.23 0.59 37.35
C ALA A 160 -11.02 -0.53 37.98
N ALA A 161 -10.34 -1.37 38.76
CA ALA A 161 -10.95 -2.31 39.70
C ALA A 161 -11.00 -1.70 41.08
N THR A 162 -11.94 -2.10 41.89
CA THR A 162 -12.05 -1.67 43.33
C THR A 162 -11.92 -2.86 44.24
N PHE A 163 -11.21 -2.69 45.34
CA PHE A 163 -11.04 -3.69 46.36
C PHE A 163 -11.54 -3.18 47.70
N THR A 164 -12.31 -3.99 48.39
CA THR A 164 -12.87 -3.66 49.70
C THR A 164 -12.54 -4.74 50.72
N PRO A 165 -11.88 -4.40 51.85
CA PRO A 165 -11.64 -5.37 52.92
C PRO A 165 -12.95 -5.94 53.47
N LYS A 166 -12.98 -7.24 53.71
CA LYS A 166 -14.08 -7.88 54.45
C LYS A 166 -14.03 -7.55 55.92
N ALA A 167 -15.08 -7.87 56.62
CA ALA A 167 -15.38 -7.39 58.01
C ALA A 167 -14.20 -7.47 58.99
N ASN A 168 -13.38 -8.52 58.92
CA ASN A 168 -12.27 -8.76 59.82
C ASN A 168 -10.94 -8.13 59.39
N TYR A 169 -10.94 -7.38 58.27
CA TYR A 169 -9.74 -6.84 57.65
C TYR A 169 -9.84 -5.35 57.46
N GLN A 170 -8.69 -4.71 57.35
CA GLN A 170 -8.52 -3.30 57.05
C GLN A 170 -7.26 -3.09 56.18
N TRP A 171 -7.16 -1.96 55.52
CA TRP A 171 -5.91 -1.58 54.84
C TRP A 171 -4.81 -1.26 55.87
N SER A 172 -3.58 -1.28 55.41
CA SER A 172 -2.41 -0.95 56.24
C SER A 172 -2.45 0.47 56.85
N ASP A 173 -3.25 1.39 56.25
CA ASP A 173 -3.52 2.73 56.79
C ASP A 173 -4.68 2.77 57.78
N GLY A 174 -5.25 1.65 58.15
CA GLY A 174 -6.38 1.54 59.08
C GLY A 174 -7.76 1.75 58.44
N SER A 175 -7.84 2.16 57.18
CA SER A 175 -9.13 2.35 56.48
C SER A 175 -9.77 1.05 56.04
N THR A 176 -11.11 1.08 55.90
CA THR A 176 -11.90 -0.08 55.41
C THR A 176 -12.67 0.24 54.12
N SER A 177 -12.56 1.48 53.62
CA SER A 177 -13.23 1.93 52.41
C SER A 177 -12.63 1.24 51.17
N ALA A 178 -13.45 1.12 50.12
CA ALA A 178 -12.99 0.61 48.83
C ALA A 178 -11.84 1.45 48.29
N LYS A 179 -10.78 0.80 47.82
CA LYS A 179 -9.68 1.43 47.07
C LYS A 179 -9.73 1.07 45.62
N SER A 180 -9.57 2.09 44.74
CA SER A 180 -9.50 1.91 43.27
C SER A 180 -8.07 1.62 42.87
N VAL A 181 -7.91 0.61 42.01
CA VAL A 181 -6.61 0.19 41.46
C VAL A 181 -6.71 0.18 39.96
N THR A 182 -5.84 0.91 39.29
CA THR A 182 -5.75 0.94 37.84
C THR A 182 -5.01 -0.28 37.32
N TRP A 183 -5.54 -0.87 36.24
CA TRP A 183 -4.91 -1.93 35.49
C TRP A 183 -5.06 -1.68 33.99
N ALA A 184 -4.28 -2.33 33.14
CA ALA A 184 -4.25 -2.03 31.72
C ALA A 184 -4.07 -3.26 30.83
N ILE A 185 -4.65 -3.18 29.63
CA ILE A 185 -4.37 -4.03 28.51
C ILE A 185 -3.60 -3.17 27.48
N GLY A 186 -2.37 -3.55 27.14
CA GLY A 186 -1.57 -2.92 26.12
C GLY A 186 -2.08 -3.22 24.71
N LYS A 187 -1.74 -2.38 23.73
CA LYS A 187 -2.04 -2.63 22.32
C LYS A 187 -1.22 -3.79 21.78
N ALA A 188 -1.82 -4.61 20.94
CA ALA A 188 -1.12 -5.61 20.13
C ALA A 188 -0.32 -4.96 19.00
N ALA A 189 0.66 -5.67 18.47
CA ALA A 189 1.38 -5.21 17.29
C ALA A 189 0.47 -5.22 16.05
N GLY A 190 0.42 -4.09 15.33
CA GLY A 190 -0.21 -4.04 14.02
C GLY A 190 0.67 -4.67 12.93
N SER A 191 0.06 -5.09 11.83
CA SER A 191 0.77 -5.56 10.63
C SER A 191 0.24 -4.90 9.37
N LEU A 192 1.09 -4.83 8.33
CA LEU A 192 0.75 -4.30 7.01
C LEU A 192 1.49 -5.10 5.95
N THR A 193 0.74 -5.68 5.01
CA THR A 193 1.27 -6.32 3.81
C THR A 193 0.54 -5.80 2.58
N LEU A 194 1.24 -5.73 1.45
CA LEU A 194 0.72 -5.32 0.16
C LEU A 194 0.75 -6.50 -0.80
N ALA A 195 -0.29 -6.68 -1.62
CA ALA A 195 -0.34 -7.73 -2.62
C ALA A 195 0.71 -7.56 -3.73
N LYS A 196 1.17 -6.31 -3.95
CA LYS A 196 2.21 -5.96 -4.93
C LYS A 196 3.14 -4.90 -4.34
N SER A 197 4.43 -5.02 -4.60
CA SER A 197 5.47 -4.01 -4.27
C SER A 197 5.85 -3.13 -5.46
N SER A 198 5.37 -3.47 -6.67
CA SER A 198 5.56 -2.69 -7.90
C SER A 198 4.33 -2.76 -8.79
N VAL A 199 4.10 -1.69 -9.55
CA VAL A 199 3.00 -1.54 -10.53
C VAL A 199 3.55 -0.86 -11.76
N THR A 200 3.22 -1.39 -12.95
CA THR A 200 3.50 -0.75 -14.23
C THR A 200 2.17 -0.40 -14.89
N LEU A 201 1.98 0.89 -15.18
CA LEU A 201 0.81 1.43 -15.85
C LEU A 201 1.19 1.89 -17.26
N ASN A 202 0.31 1.65 -18.21
CA ASN A 202 0.51 2.04 -19.61
C ASN A 202 -0.83 2.50 -20.21
N ILE A 203 -0.80 2.89 -21.49
CA ILE A 203 -1.98 3.43 -22.19
C ILE A 203 -3.17 2.45 -22.23
N SER A 204 -2.91 1.13 -22.16
CA SER A 204 -3.97 0.12 -22.14
C SER A 204 -4.49 -0.18 -20.72
N SER A 205 -3.75 0.19 -19.69
CA SER A 205 -4.12 -0.01 -18.29
C SER A 205 -3.58 1.16 -17.46
N LEU A 206 -4.38 2.21 -17.38
CA LEU A 206 -4.04 3.45 -16.65
C LEU A 206 -4.26 3.36 -15.15
N THR A 207 -4.93 2.32 -14.68
CA THR A 207 -5.25 2.15 -13.26
C THR A 207 -4.94 0.74 -12.79
N GLU A 208 -4.45 0.63 -11.56
CA GLU A 208 -4.24 -0.64 -10.87
C GLU A 208 -4.67 -0.52 -9.43
N SER A 209 -5.28 -1.57 -8.90
CA SER A 209 -5.68 -1.66 -7.50
C SER A 209 -4.83 -2.68 -6.77
N VAL A 210 -4.17 -2.27 -5.70
CA VAL A 210 -3.33 -3.13 -4.86
C VAL A 210 -4.05 -3.40 -3.55
N ALA A 211 -4.29 -4.67 -3.26
CA ALA A 211 -4.92 -5.08 -2.00
C ALA A 211 -3.95 -4.89 -0.84
N VAL A 212 -4.50 -4.43 0.29
CA VAL A 212 -3.82 -4.21 1.56
C VAL A 212 -4.37 -5.22 2.57
N THR A 213 -3.50 -6.04 3.13
CA THR A 213 -3.83 -6.90 4.26
C THR A 213 -3.21 -6.31 5.52
N ARG A 214 -3.99 -6.23 6.59
CA ARG A 214 -3.52 -5.69 7.87
C ARG A 214 -4.08 -6.46 9.06
N ALA A 215 -3.31 -6.52 10.15
CA ALA A 215 -3.84 -6.73 11.49
C ALA A 215 -3.89 -5.36 12.18
N GLY A 216 -5.08 -5.00 12.66
CA GLY A 216 -5.30 -3.72 13.32
C GLY A 216 -6.54 -2.98 12.81
N ASP A 217 -6.98 -2.04 13.65
CA ASP A 217 -8.19 -1.24 13.52
C ASP A 217 -7.92 0.22 13.09
N GLY A 218 -6.66 0.56 12.84
CA GLY A 218 -6.26 1.90 12.40
C GLY A 218 -6.62 2.21 10.95
N VAL A 219 -6.70 3.48 10.59
CA VAL A 219 -7.04 3.93 9.23
C VAL A 219 -5.88 3.69 8.27
N ILE A 220 -6.20 3.18 7.07
CA ILE A 220 -5.24 3.07 5.96
C ILE A 220 -5.16 4.43 5.24
N SER A 221 -3.96 4.87 4.95
CA SER A 221 -3.69 6.04 4.10
C SER A 221 -2.60 5.72 3.10
N ALA A 222 -2.59 6.43 1.98
CA ALA A 222 -1.56 6.30 0.96
C ALA A 222 -1.19 7.66 0.37
N THR A 223 0.09 7.85 0.08
CA THR A 223 0.60 9.08 -0.53
C THR A 223 1.53 8.76 -1.70
N SER A 224 1.49 9.58 -2.74
CA SER A 224 2.41 9.50 -3.88
C SER A 224 3.56 10.48 -3.71
N SER A 225 4.78 10.04 -4.00
CA SER A 225 5.96 10.91 -4.05
C SER A 225 5.95 11.86 -5.25
N ASN A 226 5.13 11.56 -6.28
CA ASN A 226 4.98 12.37 -7.48
C ASN A 226 3.54 12.27 -8.00
N THR A 227 2.69 13.18 -7.53
CA THR A 227 1.27 13.23 -7.88
C THR A 227 1.00 13.63 -9.32
N ALA A 228 1.97 14.26 -10.00
CA ALA A 228 1.89 14.56 -11.42
C ALA A 228 2.08 13.31 -12.29
N THR A 229 2.86 12.33 -11.82
CA THR A 229 3.08 11.05 -12.51
C THR A 229 2.01 10.02 -12.16
N ALA A 230 1.73 9.84 -10.88
CA ALA A 230 0.74 8.87 -10.42
C ALA A 230 -0.05 9.40 -9.22
N ARG A 231 -1.37 9.32 -9.31
CA ARG A 231 -2.30 9.62 -8.22
C ARG A 231 -2.69 8.34 -7.49
N VAL A 232 -2.96 8.45 -6.19
CA VAL A 232 -3.38 7.33 -5.36
C VAL A 232 -4.65 7.68 -4.59
N GLU A 233 -5.54 6.70 -4.46
CA GLU A 233 -6.78 6.77 -3.68
C GLU A 233 -6.89 5.50 -2.85
N VAL A 234 -7.40 5.62 -1.61
CA VAL A 234 -7.65 4.46 -0.73
C VAL A 234 -9.16 4.24 -0.64
N SER A 235 -9.58 3.01 -0.88
CA SER A 235 -10.98 2.57 -0.72
C SER A 235 -11.01 1.26 0.07
N GLY A 236 -11.46 1.32 1.31
CA GLY A 236 -11.45 0.17 2.21
C GLY A 236 -10.05 -0.40 2.40
N THR A 237 -9.83 -1.63 1.98
CA THR A 237 -8.54 -2.34 2.00
C THR A 237 -7.86 -2.38 0.62
N SER A 238 -8.15 -1.43 -0.25
CA SER A 238 -7.56 -1.33 -1.58
C SER A 238 -6.93 0.03 -1.81
N VAL A 239 -5.75 0.04 -2.41
CA VAL A 239 -5.02 1.23 -2.86
C VAL A 239 -5.10 1.27 -4.37
N LYS A 240 -5.94 2.17 -4.92
CA LYS A 240 -6.08 2.40 -6.36
C LYS A 240 -5.04 3.42 -6.81
N ILE A 241 -4.24 3.06 -7.80
CA ILE A 241 -3.18 3.89 -8.38
C ILE A 241 -3.60 4.24 -9.80
N THR A 242 -3.52 5.52 -10.16
CA THR A 242 -3.85 6.02 -11.52
C THR A 242 -2.62 6.71 -12.10
N GLY A 243 -2.16 6.24 -13.27
CA GLY A 243 -1.09 6.87 -14.05
C GLY A 243 -1.59 8.10 -14.80
N LEU A 244 -0.87 9.21 -14.72
CA LEU A 244 -1.23 10.49 -15.32
C LEU A 244 -0.22 10.96 -16.35
N LYS A 245 1.06 10.72 -16.12
CA LYS A 245 2.18 11.14 -16.99
C LYS A 245 3.30 10.11 -16.90
N ALA A 246 4.01 9.92 -17.99
CA ALA A 246 5.19 9.05 -18.04
C ALA A 246 6.21 9.42 -16.96
N GLY A 247 6.79 8.42 -16.31
CA GLY A 247 7.73 8.60 -15.22
C GLY A 247 7.59 7.56 -14.14
N THR A 248 8.20 7.83 -12.98
CA THR A 248 8.15 6.97 -11.81
C THR A 248 7.59 7.69 -10.59
N ALA A 249 6.92 6.96 -9.73
CA ALA A 249 6.47 7.42 -8.42
C ALA A 249 6.61 6.30 -7.40
N LYS A 250 6.76 6.66 -6.12
CA LYS A 250 6.69 5.74 -5.00
C LYS A 250 5.42 6.04 -4.21
N ILE A 251 4.55 5.04 -4.06
CA ILE A 251 3.38 5.14 -3.20
C ILE A 251 3.76 4.60 -1.83
N THR A 252 3.63 5.41 -0.80
CA THR A 252 3.82 5.01 0.60
C THR A 252 2.46 4.74 1.21
N VAL A 253 2.26 3.51 1.70
CA VAL A 253 1.03 3.07 2.37
C VAL A 253 1.30 2.95 3.86
N LYS A 254 0.41 3.51 4.66
CA LYS A 254 0.47 3.57 6.13
C LYS A 254 -0.81 3.05 6.74
N VAL A 255 -0.69 2.48 7.92
CA VAL A 255 -1.82 2.18 8.81
C VAL A 255 -1.58 2.92 10.12
N ALA A 256 -2.50 3.78 10.51
CA ALA A 256 -2.43 4.48 11.78
C ALA A 256 -2.54 3.50 12.96
N ALA A 257 -2.10 3.93 14.15
CA ALA A 257 -2.44 3.22 15.36
C ALA A 257 -3.96 3.25 15.57
N GLY A 258 -4.53 2.11 15.85
CA GLY A 258 -5.94 1.99 16.20
C GLY A 258 -6.16 1.99 17.72
N THR A 259 -7.35 1.61 18.15
CA THR A 259 -7.67 1.42 19.56
C THR A 259 -6.88 0.27 20.16
N ASN A 260 -6.82 -0.86 19.44
CA ASN A 260 -6.31 -2.13 19.96
C ASN A 260 -4.93 -2.52 19.40
N HIS A 261 -4.44 -1.83 18.37
CA HIS A 261 -3.17 -2.16 17.73
C HIS A 261 -2.27 -0.92 17.59
N THR A 262 -0.97 -1.15 17.66
CA THR A 262 0.03 -0.14 17.32
C THR A 262 0.14 0.02 15.79
N ALA A 263 0.63 1.17 15.32
CA ALA A 263 0.92 1.36 13.91
C ALA A 263 2.04 0.41 13.46
N PRO A 264 1.86 -0.34 12.36
CA PRO A 264 2.95 -1.11 11.74
C PRO A 264 3.89 -0.18 10.97
N SER A 265 5.02 -0.73 10.52
CA SER A 265 5.92 -0.01 9.61
C SER A 265 5.27 0.22 8.25
N ASP A 266 5.53 1.39 7.67
CA ASP A 266 5.09 1.77 6.33
C ASP A 266 5.53 0.76 5.27
N LYS A 267 4.73 0.60 4.21
CA LYS A 267 5.07 -0.18 3.02
C LYS A 267 5.02 0.69 1.77
N THR A 268 5.78 0.30 0.75
CA THR A 268 5.86 1.08 -0.48
C THR A 268 5.55 0.25 -1.71
N ILE A 269 4.98 0.92 -2.73
CA ILE A 269 4.77 0.39 -4.08
C ILE A 269 5.55 1.28 -5.04
N ASN A 270 6.45 0.68 -5.82
CA ASN A 270 7.14 1.38 -6.89
C ASN A 270 6.24 1.41 -8.12
N VAL A 271 5.96 2.58 -8.65
CA VAL A 271 5.08 2.78 -9.81
C VAL A 271 5.92 3.28 -10.99
N THR A 272 5.76 2.60 -12.13
CA THR A 272 6.28 3.06 -13.42
C THR A 272 5.10 3.34 -14.34
N VAL A 273 5.04 4.53 -14.90
CA VAL A 273 4.01 4.93 -15.87
C VAL A 273 4.67 5.09 -17.23
N SER A 274 4.23 4.29 -18.20
CA SER A 274 4.73 4.27 -19.57
C SER A 274 3.64 4.79 -20.52
N LEU A 275 3.46 6.10 -20.55
CA LEU A 275 2.56 6.80 -21.48
C LEU A 275 3.34 7.39 -22.64
N PRO A 276 2.71 7.58 -23.83
CA PRO A 276 3.35 8.26 -24.94
C PRO A 276 3.76 9.70 -24.59
N ASP A 277 4.95 10.09 -24.99
CA ASP A 277 5.36 11.50 -25.05
C ASP A 277 4.66 12.17 -26.23
N THR A 278 4.30 13.44 -26.09
CA THR A 278 3.64 14.23 -27.16
C THR A 278 4.53 14.46 -28.39
N SER A 279 5.84 14.39 -28.24
CA SER A 279 6.75 14.32 -29.38
C SER A 279 6.94 12.86 -29.80
N LEU A 280 6.50 12.51 -31.00
CA LEU A 280 6.64 11.15 -31.53
C LEU A 280 8.09 10.63 -31.46
N ALA A 281 9.05 11.51 -31.69
CA ALA A 281 10.48 11.19 -31.71
C ALA A 281 11.04 10.72 -30.35
N ASN A 282 10.37 11.07 -29.25
CA ASN A 282 10.81 10.72 -27.89
C ASN A 282 10.29 9.35 -27.43
N ASN A 283 9.51 8.65 -28.26
CA ASN A 283 8.87 7.38 -27.90
C ASN A 283 9.65 6.18 -28.43
N THR A 284 9.71 5.13 -27.63
CA THR A 284 10.24 3.84 -28.10
C THR A 284 9.23 3.16 -29.05
N PRO A 285 9.69 2.24 -29.92
CA PRO A 285 8.80 1.48 -30.78
C PRO A 285 7.64 0.80 -30.03
N ASP A 286 7.90 0.22 -28.86
CA ASP A 286 6.87 -0.46 -28.05
C ASP A 286 5.77 0.51 -27.55
N ILE A 287 6.13 1.74 -27.17
CA ILE A 287 5.17 2.79 -26.79
C ILE A 287 4.33 3.19 -28.00
N ILE A 288 4.95 3.34 -29.17
CA ILE A 288 4.25 3.67 -30.43
C ILE A 288 3.26 2.55 -30.79
N ALA A 289 3.68 1.29 -30.66
CA ALA A 289 2.81 0.14 -30.90
C ALA A 289 1.65 0.06 -29.89
N ALA A 290 1.92 0.29 -28.61
CA ALA A 290 0.88 0.30 -27.59
C ALA A 290 -0.16 1.40 -27.85
N ALA A 291 0.28 2.59 -28.25
CA ALA A 291 -0.59 3.70 -28.62
C ALA A 291 -1.44 3.38 -29.87
N ALA A 292 -0.83 2.79 -30.89
CA ALA A 292 -1.54 2.31 -32.09
C ALA A 292 -2.62 1.30 -31.72
N LYS A 293 -2.23 0.22 -31.02
CA LYS A 293 -3.12 -0.88 -30.60
C LYS A 293 -4.29 -0.43 -29.73
N SER A 294 -4.08 0.57 -28.87
CA SER A 294 -5.15 1.15 -28.06
C SER A 294 -6.17 1.99 -28.83
N GLY A 295 -5.88 2.33 -30.10
CA GLY A 295 -6.66 3.25 -30.91
C GLY A 295 -6.54 4.72 -30.51
N GLN A 296 -5.65 5.06 -29.56
CA GLN A 296 -5.53 6.41 -28.98
C GLN A 296 -4.33 7.21 -29.52
N ALA A 297 -3.61 6.68 -30.50
CA ALA A 297 -2.40 7.32 -31.02
C ALA A 297 -2.63 8.77 -31.49
N ALA A 298 -3.79 9.06 -32.12
CA ALA A 298 -4.18 10.40 -32.54
C ALA A 298 -4.42 11.42 -31.40
N ASN A 299 -4.50 10.95 -30.15
CA ASN A 299 -4.57 11.83 -28.98
C ASN A 299 -3.21 12.40 -28.60
N TYR A 300 -2.12 11.80 -29.08
CA TYR A 300 -0.75 12.15 -28.76
C TYR A 300 0.01 12.76 -29.93
N TRP A 301 -0.28 12.30 -31.15
CA TRP A 301 0.48 12.67 -32.37
C TRP A 301 -0.45 13.10 -33.49
N SER A 302 0.12 13.83 -34.44
CA SER A 302 -0.56 14.37 -35.61
C SER A 302 -0.03 13.73 -36.89
N VAL A 303 -0.86 13.76 -37.94
CA VAL A 303 -0.42 13.43 -39.31
C VAL A 303 0.75 14.31 -39.71
N GLY A 304 1.83 13.68 -40.18
CA GLY A 304 3.08 14.35 -40.54
C GLY A 304 4.15 14.36 -39.44
N ASP A 305 3.80 14.04 -38.18
CA ASP A 305 4.82 13.84 -37.13
C ASP A 305 5.78 12.72 -37.54
N LYS A 306 7.05 12.89 -37.19
CA LYS A 306 8.12 12.00 -37.66
C LYS A 306 8.96 11.44 -36.53
N VAL A 307 9.52 10.26 -36.80
CA VAL A 307 10.45 9.56 -35.91
C VAL A 307 11.66 9.09 -36.70
N GLY A 308 12.85 9.26 -36.14
CA GLY A 308 14.10 8.80 -36.76
C GLY A 308 14.29 7.29 -36.56
N ILE A 309 14.61 6.59 -37.63
CA ILE A 309 14.87 5.15 -37.63
C ILE A 309 16.25 4.92 -38.25
N ALA A 310 17.16 4.30 -37.48
CA ALA A 310 18.46 3.89 -38.00
C ALA A 310 18.28 2.73 -38.98
N VAL A 311 18.62 2.93 -40.24
CA VAL A 311 18.58 1.90 -41.30
C VAL A 311 20.02 1.48 -41.56
N ASN A 312 20.30 0.18 -41.41
CA ASN A 312 21.63 -0.37 -41.62
C ASN A 312 21.55 -1.67 -42.42
N GLY A 313 21.91 -1.63 -43.67
CA GLY A 313 21.85 -2.80 -44.56
C GLY A 313 21.93 -2.45 -46.04
N SER A 314 21.74 -3.42 -46.89
CA SER A 314 21.75 -3.27 -48.33
C SER A 314 20.40 -3.66 -48.95
N PHE A 315 19.85 -2.78 -49.78
CA PHE A 315 18.57 -2.96 -50.46
C PHE A 315 18.58 -2.26 -51.82
N GLY A 316 18.09 -2.87 -52.85
CA GLY A 316 18.14 -2.34 -54.24
C GLY A 316 19.54 -1.95 -54.68
N GLY A 317 20.57 -2.67 -54.23
CA GLY A 317 21.99 -2.34 -54.52
C GLY A 317 22.53 -1.14 -53.77
N LEU A 318 21.74 -0.43 -52.96
CA LEU A 318 22.16 0.63 -52.08
C LEU A 318 22.66 0.06 -50.73
N SER A 319 23.92 0.32 -50.39
CA SER A 319 24.39 0.12 -49.02
C SER A 319 24.11 1.39 -48.23
N TYR A 320 23.33 1.25 -47.14
CA TYR A 320 22.88 2.40 -46.36
C TYR A 320 23.14 2.17 -44.87
N ASN A 321 23.69 3.15 -44.18
CA ASN A 321 23.95 3.13 -42.78
C ASN A 321 23.74 4.53 -42.20
N ASN A 322 22.50 4.96 -42.05
CA ASN A 322 22.17 6.28 -41.54
C ASN A 322 20.73 6.29 -40.97
N THR A 323 20.38 7.37 -40.26
CA THR A 323 19.01 7.62 -39.80
C THR A 323 18.19 8.25 -40.94
N VAL A 324 17.02 7.65 -41.19
CA VAL A 324 15.97 8.23 -42.04
C VAL A 324 14.70 8.39 -41.18
N TYR A 325 13.91 9.41 -41.47
CA TYR A 325 12.70 9.66 -40.71
C TYR A 325 11.49 9.07 -41.42
N ALA A 326 10.73 8.29 -40.66
CA ALA A 326 9.38 7.88 -41.02
C ALA A 326 8.38 8.88 -40.43
N PHE A 327 7.34 9.21 -41.20
CA PHE A 327 6.32 10.18 -40.79
C PHE A 327 4.92 9.57 -40.91
N ILE A 328 3.98 10.03 -40.06
CA ILE A 328 2.62 9.53 -40.01
C ILE A 328 1.85 9.95 -41.27
N LEU A 329 1.36 8.98 -42.03
CA LEU A 329 0.46 9.15 -43.16
C LEU A 329 -1.01 9.29 -42.73
N GLY A 330 -1.39 8.61 -41.68
CA GLY A 330 -2.75 8.62 -41.13
C GLY A 330 -2.93 7.60 -40.01
N PHE A 331 -4.00 7.78 -39.28
CA PHE A 331 -4.44 6.88 -38.21
C PHE A 331 -5.64 6.08 -38.70
N ASN A 332 -5.68 4.78 -38.39
CA ASN A 332 -6.79 3.87 -38.76
C ASN A 332 -7.15 3.97 -40.26
N HIS A 333 -6.14 4.17 -41.12
CA HIS A 333 -6.36 4.38 -42.53
C HIS A 333 -7.12 3.21 -43.14
N ASN A 334 -8.20 3.49 -43.87
CA ASN A 334 -8.99 2.52 -44.60
C ASN A 334 -9.31 1.23 -43.77
N SER A 335 -9.73 1.43 -42.54
CA SER A 335 -9.83 0.38 -41.49
C SER A 335 -10.67 -0.84 -41.89
N SER A 336 -11.67 -0.67 -42.77
CA SER A 336 -12.50 -1.76 -43.28
C SER A 336 -11.71 -2.78 -44.17
N VAL A 337 -10.58 -2.36 -44.74
CA VAL A 337 -9.72 -3.17 -45.63
C VAL A 337 -8.40 -3.49 -44.95
N GLU A 338 -7.81 -2.48 -44.28
CA GLU A 338 -6.42 -2.53 -43.80
C GLU A 338 -6.33 -2.81 -42.29
N GLY A 339 -7.48 -2.89 -41.59
CA GLY A 339 -7.59 -3.04 -40.14
C GLY A 339 -7.51 -1.72 -39.39
N GLY A 340 -8.20 -1.68 -38.24
CA GLY A 340 -8.24 -0.52 -37.34
C GLY A 340 -7.09 -0.54 -36.32
N ASN A 341 -7.14 0.41 -35.40
CA ASN A 341 -6.16 0.57 -34.31
C ASN A 341 -4.71 0.55 -34.81
N SER A 342 -4.41 1.42 -35.75
CA SER A 342 -3.13 1.41 -36.46
C SER A 342 -2.64 2.81 -36.78
N ILE A 343 -1.33 2.93 -36.94
CA ILE A 343 -0.65 4.11 -37.49
C ILE A 343 0.03 3.67 -38.77
N HIS A 344 -0.24 4.37 -39.88
CA HIS A 344 0.45 4.17 -41.14
C HIS A 344 1.55 5.22 -41.30
N PHE A 345 2.72 4.76 -41.62
CA PHE A 345 3.91 5.59 -41.83
C PHE A 345 4.43 5.50 -43.27
N GLN A 346 5.14 6.52 -43.69
CA GLN A 346 6.01 6.47 -44.86
C GLN A 346 7.44 6.85 -44.47
N PHE A 347 8.41 6.11 -44.94
CA PHE A 347 9.82 6.53 -44.92
C PHE A 347 10.07 7.60 -45.97
N GLY A 348 10.90 8.55 -45.63
CA GLY A 348 11.36 9.52 -46.58
C GLY A 348 11.30 10.97 -46.13
N LYS A 349 11.81 11.26 -44.91
CA LYS A 349 12.14 12.59 -44.48
C LYS A 349 13.57 12.67 -43.93
N THR A 350 14.19 13.82 -44.05
CA THR A 350 15.44 14.17 -43.33
C THR A 350 15.13 14.67 -41.93
N ALA A 351 16.17 14.84 -41.11
CA ALA A 351 16.04 15.49 -39.80
C ALA A 351 15.40 16.89 -39.92
N ALA A 352 15.76 17.67 -40.95
CA ALA A 352 15.19 18.99 -41.23
C ALA A 352 13.76 18.94 -41.81
N GLY A 353 13.23 17.75 -42.11
CA GLY A 353 11.85 17.58 -42.60
C GLY A 353 11.72 17.61 -44.13
N VAL A 354 12.81 17.66 -44.87
CA VAL A 354 12.77 17.58 -46.35
C VAL A 354 12.27 16.18 -46.77
N ASP A 355 11.28 16.14 -47.65
CA ASP A 355 10.77 14.92 -48.22
C ASP A 355 11.77 14.29 -49.21
N ILE A 356 12.22 13.08 -48.96
CA ILE A 356 13.20 12.34 -49.75
C ILE A 356 12.71 10.98 -50.18
N ALA A 357 13.32 10.44 -51.24
CA ALA A 357 13.23 9.03 -51.61
C ALA A 357 14.65 8.46 -51.68
N PHE A 358 14.80 7.17 -51.32
CA PHE A 358 16.05 6.46 -51.57
C PHE A 358 16.24 6.32 -53.06
N VAL A 359 17.46 6.62 -53.54
CA VAL A 359 17.85 6.46 -54.95
C VAL A 359 19.12 5.63 -55.03
N ASN A 360 19.21 4.76 -56.01
CA ASN A 360 20.43 4.06 -56.40
C ASN A 360 20.39 3.77 -57.91
N SER A 361 21.45 4.05 -58.61
CA SER A 361 21.49 3.86 -60.09
C SER A 361 20.30 4.58 -60.77
N TYR A 362 19.95 5.80 -60.31
CA TYR A 362 18.75 6.52 -60.72
C TYR A 362 18.76 6.76 -62.25
N GLY A 363 17.68 6.33 -62.92
CA GLY A 363 17.54 6.41 -64.37
C GLY A 363 18.13 5.22 -65.13
N SER A 364 18.91 4.35 -64.50
CA SER A 364 19.45 3.12 -65.13
C SER A 364 18.36 2.05 -65.23
N THR A 365 18.60 1.07 -66.07
CA THR A 365 17.67 -0.04 -66.39
C THR A 365 18.09 -1.37 -65.74
N GLY A 366 17.13 -2.14 -65.23
CA GLY A 366 17.32 -3.51 -64.70
C GLY A 366 18.11 -3.58 -63.40
N THR A 367 18.32 -2.44 -62.70
CA THR A 367 19.11 -2.33 -61.46
C THR A 367 18.52 -1.28 -60.53
N GLY A 368 19.10 -1.11 -59.35
CA GLY A 368 18.67 -0.11 -58.39
C GLY A 368 17.24 -0.37 -57.89
N PHE A 369 16.48 0.69 -57.73
CA PHE A 369 15.08 0.67 -57.29
C PHE A 369 14.14 0.60 -58.50
N CYS A 370 14.27 -0.46 -59.34
CA CYS A 370 13.32 -0.75 -60.42
C CYS A 370 12.14 -1.58 -59.89
N MET A 371 10.97 -1.48 -60.55
CA MET A 371 9.82 -2.30 -60.23
C MET A 371 10.05 -3.74 -60.64
N ASN A 372 10.64 -3.95 -61.81
CA ASN A 372 11.08 -5.26 -62.32
C ASN A 372 12.44 -5.11 -63.02
N THR A 373 13.24 -6.17 -63.04
CA THR A 373 14.57 -6.18 -63.70
C THR A 373 14.43 -6.23 -65.21
N SER A 374 13.29 -6.65 -65.73
CA SER A 374 12.91 -6.60 -67.15
C SER A 374 11.75 -5.62 -67.36
N ASN A 375 11.60 -5.13 -68.62
CA ASN A 375 10.59 -4.15 -68.94
C ASN A 375 9.20 -4.78 -69.13
N THR A 376 8.62 -5.18 -68.02
CA THR A 376 7.27 -5.76 -67.97
C THR A 376 6.57 -5.41 -66.64
N ASN A 377 5.27 -5.21 -66.67
CA ASN A 377 4.46 -5.05 -65.49
C ASN A 377 3.58 -6.29 -65.22
N SER A 378 3.85 -7.41 -65.92
CA SER A 378 3.14 -8.69 -65.77
C SER A 378 3.20 -9.18 -64.32
N GLY A 379 2.04 -9.57 -63.78
CA GLY A 379 1.88 -9.97 -62.39
C GLY A 379 1.80 -8.81 -61.40
N GLY A 380 1.79 -7.56 -61.90
CA GLY A 380 1.56 -6.35 -61.12
C GLY A 380 2.45 -6.21 -59.88
N TRP A 381 1.89 -5.58 -58.84
CA TRP A 381 2.59 -5.44 -57.54
C TRP A 381 2.96 -6.80 -56.95
N ASN A 382 2.04 -7.78 -57.00
CA ASN A 382 2.24 -9.07 -56.36
C ASN A 382 3.51 -9.80 -56.83
N ASN A 383 3.85 -9.70 -58.14
CA ASN A 383 5.01 -10.38 -58.71
C ASN A 383 6.24 -9.49 -58.92
N SER A 384 6.14 -8.19 -58.56
CA SER A 384 7.23 -7.24 -58.79
C SER A 384 8.50 -7.60 -58.02
N TYR A 385 9.67 -7.34 -58.62
CA TYR A 385 10.98 -7.43 -57.97
C TYR A 385 11.06 -6.48 -56.76
N MET A 386 10.44 -5.30 -56.88
CA MET A 386 10.32 -4.36 -55.79
C MET A 386 9.72 -4.99 -54.54
N ARG A 387 8.56 -5.66 -54.69
CA ARG A 387 7.85 -6.32 -53.59
C ARG A 387 8.58 -7.53 -53.03
N LYS A 388 9.09 -8.41 -53.94
CA LYS A 388 9.64 -9.70 -53.54
C LYS A 388 11.08 -9.66 -53.05
N THR A 389 11.84 -8.64 -53.44
CA THR A 389 13.27 -8.55 -53.15
C THR A 389 13.64 -7.27 -52.40
N ILE A 390 13.26 -6.09 -52.88
CA ILE A 390 13.71 -4.82 -52.32
C ILE A 390 13.00 -4.55 -50.97
N CYS A 391 11.68 -4.69 -50.90
CA CYS A 391 10.93 -4.44 -49.66
C CYS A 391 11.36 -5.36 -48.50
N PRO A 392 11.54 -6.68 -48.67
CA PRO A 392 12.07 -7.54 -47.61
C PRO A 392 13.50 -7.21 -47.19
N ALA A 393 14.39 -6.84 -48.13
CA ALA A 393 15.74 -6.42 -47.83
C ALA A 393 15.74 -5.11 -47.01
N PHE A 394 14.88 -4.15 -47.34
CA PHE A 394 14.69 -2.92 -46.56
C PHE A 394 14.17 -3.22 -45.16
N LEU A 395 13.16 -4.10 -45.01
CA LEU A 395 12.67 -4.53 -43.71
C LEU A 395 13.80 -5.12 -42.85
N ALA A 396 14.66 -5.97 -43.46
CA ALA A 396 15.79 -6.58 -42.75
C ALA A 396 16.84 -5.54 -42.29
N ALA A 397 16.97 -4.41 -42.99
CA ALA A 397 17.86 -3.31 -42.64
C ALA A 397 17.35 -2.44 -41.46
N LEU A 398 16.11 -2.61 -41.01
CA LEU A 398 15.54 -1.89 -39.87
C LEU A 398 15.98 -2.52 -38.54
N PRO A 399 16.08 -1.74 -37.45
CA PRO A 399 16.33 -2.25 -36.11
C PRO A 399 15.28 -3.29 -35.69
N THR A 400 15.70 -4.28 -34.90
CA THR A 400 14.83 -5.37 -34.43
C THR A 400 13.56 -4.86 -33.73
N ALA A 401 13.69 -3.83 -32.89
CA ALA A 401 12.56 -3.23 -32.19
C ALA A 401 11.48 -2.72 -33.16
N TRP A 402 11.87 -2.10 -34.29
CA TRP A 402 10.94 -1.67 -35.33
C TRP A 402 10.36 -2.85 -36.11
N ARG A 403 11.19 -3.84 -36.49
CA ARG A 403 10.72 -5.02 -37.19
C ARG A 403 9.64 -5.80 -36.41
N ASN A 404 9.73 -5.79 -35.09
CA ASN A 404 8.80 -6.49 -34.22
C ASN A 404 7.41 -5.83 -34.18
N ILE A 405 7.33 -4.51 -34.31
CA ILE A 405 6.06 -3.78 -34.25
C ILE A 405 5.44 -3.50 -35.62
N ILE A 406 6.19 -3.70 -36.72
CA ILE A 406 5.66 -3.55 -38.08
C ILE A 406 4.74 -4.71 -38.38
N ALA A 407 3.45 -4.42 -38.52
CA ALA A 407 2.40 -5.39 -38.82
C ALA A 407 2.21 -5.56 -40.32
N ALA A 408 1.76 -6.74 -40.73
CA ALA A 408 1.30 -6.95 -42.11
C ALA A 408 0.04 -6.11 -42.37
N CYS A 409 -0.05 -5.57 -43.58
CA CYS A 409 -1.16 -4.76 -44.05
C CYS A 409 -1.72 -5.32 -45.33
N THR A 410 -3.04 -5.44 -45.42
CA THR A 410 -3.71 -5.86 -46.67
C THR A 410 -3.70 -4.69 -47.62
N LYS A 411 -3.12 -4.90 -48.80
CA LYS A 411 -3.05 -3.92 -49.88
C LYS A 411 -3.66 -4.49 -51.15
N TYR A 412 -4.57 -3.75 -51.75
CA TYR A 412 -5.15 -4.12 -53.06
C TYR A 412 -4.41 -3.40 -54.17
N SER A 413 -4.13 -4.07 -55.24
CA SER A 413 -3.54 -3.50 -56.45
C SER A 413 -3.86 -4.40 -57.64
N ASP A 414 -3.73 -3.89 -58.85
CA ASP A 414 -3.73 -4.71 -60.03
C ASP A 414 -2.51 -5.66 -59.99
N ASN A 415 -2.78 -6.93 -59.80
CA ASN A 415 -1.76 -7.99 -59.61
C ASN A 415 -1.66 -8.93 -60.82
N THR A 416 -2.31 -8.60 -61.92
CA THR A 416 -2.28 -9.37 -63.17
C THR A 416 -1.62 -8.56 -64.28
N SER A 417 -2.09 -7.32 -64.48
CA SER A 417 -1.65 -6.45 -65.56
C SER A 417 -1.91 -7.05 -66.98
N GLY A 418 -1.21 -6.62 -67.95
CA GLY A 418 -1.38 -7.11 -69.32
C GLY A 418 -2.05 -6.09 -70.23
N GLY A 419 -2.02 -4.80 -69.83
CA GLY A 419 -2.58 -3.72 -70.62
C GLY A 419 -4.11 -3.64 -70.62
N SER A 420 -4.76 -4.23 -69.60
CA SER A 420 -6.23 -4.22 -69.46
C SER A 420 -6.67 -3.58 -68.14
N ASN A 421 -7.73 -2.79 -68.20
CA ASN A 421 -8.37 -2.19 -67.03
C ASN A 421 -9.48 -3.10 -66.47
N THR A 422 -9.12 -4.33 -66.14
CA THR A 422 -10.06 -5.37 -65.71
C THR A 422 -10.17 -5.36 -64.19
N ALA A 423 -11.40 -5.27 -63.67
CA ALA A 423 -11.64 -5.14 -62.22
C ALA A 423 -11.16 -6.38 -61.42
N SER A 424 -11.28 -7.58 -61.95
CA SER A 424 -10.85 -8.84 -61.31
C SER A 424 -9.33 -8.96 -61.16
N TYR A 425 -8.57 -8.10 -61.82
CA TYR A 425 -7.10 -8.02 -61.67
C TYR A 425 -6.66 -7.37 -60.37
N VAL A 426 -7.57 -6.58 -59.73
CA VAL A 426 -7.33 -5.93 -58.45
C VAL A 426 -7.56 -6.95 -57.35
N THR A 427 -6.50 -7.45 -56.78
CA THR A 427 -6.49 -8.48 -55.74
C THR A 427 -5.64 -8.05 -54.53
N ALA A 428 -5.82 -8.73 -53.41
CA ALA A 428 -5.13 -8.41 -52.16
C ALA A 428 -3.72 -9.03 -52.13
N THR A 429 -2.79 -8.26 -51.53
CA THR A 429 -1.51 -8.79 -51.02
C THR A 429 -1.41 -8.46 -49.52
N SER A 430 -0.56 -9.18 -48.79
CA SER A 430 -0.26 -8.91 -47.39
C SER A 430 1.21 -8.54 -47.27
N ASP A 431 1.48 -7.30 -46.89
CA ASP A 431 2.83 -6.72 -46.93
C ASP A 431 3.18 -6.01 -45.62
N LYS A 432 4.40 -6.20 -45.10
CA LYS A 432 4.95 -5.43 -43.98
C LYS A 432 5.55 -4.10 -44.46
N ILE A 433 6.16 -4.10 -45.62
CA ILE A 433 6.69 -2.94 -46.34
C ILE A 433 6.07 -2.91 -47.72
N TRP A 434 5.52 -1.77 -48.11
CA TRP A 434 4.88 -1.61 -49.43
C TRP A 434 5.17 -0.24 -50.02
N LEU A 435 4.96 -0.08 -51.33
CA LEU A 435 4.84 1.23 -51.94
C LEU A 435 3.39 1.73 -51.85
N LEU A 436 3.20 3.04 -51.77
CA LEU A 436 1.87 3.62 -51.85
C LEU A 436 1.30 3.43 -53.29
N SER A 437 -0.03 3.46 -53.43
CA SER A 437 -0.69 3.44 -54.73
C SER A 437 -0.92 4.84 -55.27
N GLU A 438 -1.34 4.95 -56.52
CA GLU A 438 -1.71 6.24 -57.14
C GLU A 438 -2.87 6.87 -56.35
N MET A 439 -3.91 6.11 -56.01
CA MET A 439 -5.06 6.57 -55.24
C MET A 439 -4.65 7.03 -53.84
N GLU A 440 -3.79 6.29 -53.15
CA GLU A 440 -3.32 6.62 -51.80
C GLU A 440 -2.54 7.96 -51.71
N VAL A 441 -1.89 8.34 -52.81
CA VAL A 441 -1.13 9.59 -52.89
C VAL A 441 -1.94 10.72 -53.56
N GLN A 442 -2.56 10.47 -54.69
CA GLN A 442 -3.19 11.52 -55.49
C GLN A 442 -4.66 11.79 -55.08
N GLY A 443 -5.35 10.82 -54.44
CA GLY A 443 -6.78 10.89 -54.15
C GLY A 443 -7.67 10.64 -55.38
N THR A 444 -7.04 10.51 -56.52
CA THR A 444 -7.63 10.23 -57.82
C THR A 444 -6.78 9.23 -58.55
N ARG A 445 -7.28 8.68 -59.63
CA ARG A 445 -6.63 7.74 -60.48
C ARG A 445 -6.52 8.29 -61.91
N SER A 446 -5.34 8.34 -62.43
CA SER A 446 -5.07 8.76 -63.82
C SER A 446 -4.60 7.57 -64.69
N TYR A 447 -3.76 6.70 -64.14
CA TYR A 447 -3.09 5.60 -64.88
C TYR A 447 -3.43 4.23 -64.30
N ALA A 448 -3.66 4.13 -62.98
CA ALA A 448 -3.94 2.86 -62.28
C ALA A 448 -5.26 2.22 -62.74
N ASN A 449 -5.42 0.92 -62.48
CA ASN A 449 -6.68 0.19 -62.71
C ASN A 449 -7.83 0.85 -61.97
N SER A 450 -8.96 1.06 -62.66
CA SER A 450 -10.12 1.78 -62.13
C SER A 450 -10.67 1.16 -60.84
N ALA A 451 -10.63 -0.16 -60.74
CA ALA A 451 -11.15 -0.88 -59.57
C ALA A 451 -10.29 -0.72 -58.33
N GLU A 452 -9.05 -0.24 -58.43
CA GLU A 452 -8.24 0.09 -57.22
C GLU A 452 -8.95 1.09 -56.33
N ALA A 453 -9.71 2.02 -56.89
CA ALA A 453 -10.48 3.02 -56.15
C ALA A 453 -11.54 2.42 -55.19
N ASN A 454 -11.99 1.19 -55.45
CA ASN A 454 -12.96 0.50 -54.61
C ASN A 454 -12.36 0.03 -53.27
N TYR A 455 -11.05 -0.11 -53.20
CA TYR A 455 -10.33 -0.70 -52.06
C TYR A 455 -9.30 0.23 -51.45
N GLN A 456 -9.05 1.40 -52.04
CA GLN A 456 -8.00 2.31 -51.65
C GLN A 456 -8.58 3.67 -51.32
N LYS A 457 -7.98 4.35 -50.37
CA LYS A 457 -8.31 5.74 -49.99
C LYS A 457 -7.04 6.59 -49.98
N GLN A 458 -7.19 7.89 -50.22
CA GLN A 458 -6.08 8.81 -50.08
C GLN A 458 -5.67 8.90 -48.61
N TYR A 459 -4.36 8.84 -48.34
CA TYR A 459 -3.83 9.10 -46.99
C TYR A 459 -4.06 10.53 -46.55
N ASP A 460 -4.41 10.72 -45.29
CA ASP A 460 -4.70 12.02 -44.69
C ASP A 460 -3.53 13.00 -44.89
N TYR A 461 -2.28 12.53 -44.81
CA TYR A 461 -1.09 13.34 -45.09
C TYR A 461 -1.21 14.06 -46.43
N TYR A 462 -1.48 13.35 -47.51
CA TYR A 462 -1.62 13.90 -48.85
C TYR A 462 -2.93 14.64 -49.07
N LYS A 463 -4.00 14.20 -48.43
CA LYS A 463 -5.30 14.87 -48.46
C LYS A 463 -5.25 16.25 -47.82
N ASN A 464 -4.41 16.43 -46.80
CA ASN A 464 -4.18 17.72 -46.12
C ASN A 464 -3.31 18.67 -46.90
N GLY A 465 -2.97 18.38 -48.17
CA GLY A 465 -2.23 19.26 -49.06
C GLY A 465 -0.70 19.21 -48.91
N ASN A 466 -0.16 18.24 -48.15
CA ASN A 466 1.29 18.09 -48.03
C ASN A 466 1.92 17.70 -49.36
N SER A 467 3.19 18.11 -49.53
CA SER A 467 3.95 17.91 -50.77
C SER A 467 4.01 16.43 -51.15
N LYS A 468 3.86 16.19 -52.47
CA LYS A 468 4.08 14.89 -53.11
C LYS A 468 5.44 14.82 -53.76
N VAL A 469 6.14 15.97 -53.87
CA VAL A 469 7.50 16.04 -54.39
C VAL A 469 8.46 15.42 -53.41
N LYS A 470 9.33 14.55 -53.89
CA LYS A 470 10.43 14.00 -53.10
C LYS A 470 11.75 14.29 -53.79
N TYR A 471 12.76 14.50 -52.96
CA TYR A 471 14.13 14.74 -53.41
C TYR A 471 14.98 13.46 -53.23
N GLN A 472 16.10 13.41 -53.96
CA GLN A 472 17.04 12.30 -53.78
C GLN A 472 17.66 12.38 -52.37
N HIS A 473 17.75 11.23 -51.69
CA HIS A 473 18.36 11.19 -50.35
C HIS A 473 19.84 11.63 -50.35
N THR A 474 20.49 11.53 -51.47
CA THR A 474 21.89 11.95 -51.72
C THR A 474 22.02 13.42 -52.10
N ALA A 475 20.92 14.08 -52.55
CA ALA A 475 20.89 15.45 -53.04
C ALA A 475 19.50 16.06 -52.75
N THR A 476 19.32 16.64 -51.59
CA THR A 476 18.01 17.14 -51.08
C THR A 476 17.46 18.36 -51.81
N THR A 477 18.18 18.85 -52.84
CA THR A 477 17.72 19.90 -53.79
C THR A 477 17.33 19.33 -55.14
N SER A 478 17.62 18.05 -55.41
CA SER A 478 17.33 17.39 -56.70
C SER A 478 16.03 16.61 -56.58
N ALA A 479 14.93 17.13 -57.07
CA ALA A 479 13.64 16.45 -57.11
C ALA A 479 13.72 15.20 -57.96
N CYS A 480 13.06 14.13 -57.52
CA CYS A 480 13.08 12.84 -58.20
C CYS A 480 11.67 12.24 -58.37
N ARG A 481 11.54 11.43 -59.42
CA ARG A 481 10.39 10.56 -59.58
C ARG A 481 10.49 9.43 -58.55
N TRP A 482 9.37 8.99 -57.96
CA TRP A 482 9.37 7.90 -57.03
C TRP A 482 8.20 6.92 -57.25
N TRP A 483 8.48 5.65 -57.12
CA TRP A 483 7.58 4.57 -57.49
C TRP A 483 6.33 4.47 -56.63
N LEU A 484 5.23 4.11 -57.27
CA LEU A 484 3.96 3.63 -56.70
C LEU A 484 3.77 2.15 -57.06
N ARG A 485 2.96 1.43 -56.23
CA ARG A 485 2.71 0.00 -56.50
C ARG A 485 1.70 -0.26 -57.62
N SER A 486 0.90 0.76 -57.98
CA SER A 486 -0.09 0.61 -59.06
C SER A 486 0.57 0.41 -60.42
N VAL A 487 0.08 -0.52 -61.22
CA VAL A 487 0.47 -0.63 -62.62
C VAL A 487 -0.30 0.39 -63.46
N TYR A 488 0.25 0.80 -64.59
CA TYR A 488 -0.54 1.48 -65.62
C TYR A 488 -1.44 0.46 -66.33
N ALA A 489 -2.75 0.56 -66.14
CA ALA A 489 -3.73 -0.42 -66.66
C ALA A 489 -3.80 -0.50 -68.18
N GLY A 490 -3.44 0.56 -68.90
CA GLY A 490 -3.47 0.59 -70.35
C GLY A 490 -2.14 0.14 -71.03
N ASN A 491 -1.22 -0.47 -70.28
CA ASN A 491 0.11 -0.76 -70.78
C ASN A 491 0.66 -2.08 -70.19
N THR A 492 1.60 -2.74 -70.87
CA THR A 492 2.16 -4.04 -70.50
C THR A 492 3.52 -3.96 -69.82
N TYR A 493 4.11 -2.73 -69.67
CA TYR A 493 5.44 -2.57 -69.09
C TYR A 493 5.60 -1.35 -68.19
N LEU A 494 4.52 -0.54 -67.95
CA LEU A 494 4.60 0.67 -67.14
C LEU A 494 4.02 0.46 -65.74
N PHE A 495 4.66 1.03 -64.73
CA PHE A 495 4.12 1.26 -63.38
C PHE A 495 3.88 2.74 -63.15
N CYS A 496 2.93 3.05 -62.28
CA CYS A 496 2.67 4.41 -61.81
C CYS A 496 3.82 4.93 -60.96
N HIS A 497 4.09 6.22 -61.05
CA HIS A 497 5.03 6.93 -60.17
C HIS A 497 4.53 8.36 -59.91
N VAL A 498 5.06 8.98 -58.89
CA VAL A 498 4.94 10.43 -58.74
C VAL A 498 6.07 11.11 -59.47
N SER A 499 5.74 12.07 -60.34
CA SER A 499 6.73 12.86 -61.09
C SER A 499 7.59 13.73 -60.18
N ALA A 500 8.69 14.25 -60.67
CA ALA A 500 9.51 15.23 -59.92
C ALA A 500 8.75 16.49 -59.53
N GLY A 501 7.67 16.83 -60.20
CA GLY A 501 6.76 17.94 -59.87
C GLY A 501 5.57 17.53 -58.99
N GLY A 502 5.49 16.29 -58.53
CA GLY A 502 4.43 15.83 -57.60
C GLY A 502 3.16 15.29 -58.29
N SER A 503 3.04 15.32 -59.62
CA SER A 503 1.89 14.85 -60.34
C SER A 503 1.95 13.34 -60.58
N ALA A 504 0.79 12.68 -60.81
CA ALA A 504 0.73 11.30 -61.31
C ALA A 504 1.43 11.20 -62.65
N ASN A 505 2.13 10.10 -62.86
CA ASN A 505 2.77 9.75 -64.11
C ASN A 505 3.08 8.22 -64.15
N SER A 506 3.61 7.70 -65.24
CA SER A 506 4.03 6.33 -65.39
C SER A 506 5.40 6.23 -66.00
N ASP A 507 6.12 5.12 -65.77
CA ASP A 507 7.43 4.86 -66.32
C ASP A 507 7.66 3.35 -66.50
N SER A 508 8.65 3.02 -67.34
CA SER A 508 8.99 1.63 -67.63
C SER A 508 9.49 0.89 -66.39
N ALA A 509 8.94 -0.31 -66.16
CA ALA A 509 9.14 -1.08 -64.94
C ALA A 509 10.60 -1.31 -64.55
N TYR A 510 11.50 -1.40 -65.55
CA TYR A 510 12.90 -1.70 -65.32
C TYR A 510 13.78 -0.50 -65.05
N ILE A 511 13.21 0.72 -65.03
CA ILE A 511 13.99 1.95 -64.77
C ILE A 511 14.08 2.13 -63.24
N SER A 512 15.26 2.46 -62.76
CA SER A 512 15.45 2.84 -61.34
C SER A 512 14.90 4.23 -61.06
N ARG A 513 13.96 4.32 -60.07
CA ARG A 513 13.39 5.58 -59.59
C ARG A 513 13.51 5.65 -58.05
N GLY A 514 12.92 6.62 -57.43
CA GLY A 514 12.92 6.76 -55.97
C GLY A 514 12.11 5.68 -55.25
N PHE A 515 12.63 5.17 -54.15
CA PHE A 515 11.99 4.25 -53.24
C PHE A 515 11.57 4.97 -51.97
N ALA A 516 10.27 5.03 -51.70
CA ALA A 516 9.69 5.71 -50.54
C ALA A 516 8.57 4.81 -49.92
N PRO A 517 8.97 3.76 -49.21
CA PRO A 517 8.03 2.74 -48.75
C PRO A 517 7.18 3.19 -47.56
N GLY A 518 5.99 2.58 -47.44
CA GLY A 518 5.13 2.66 -46.28
C GLY A 518 5.17 1.40 -45.44
N PHE A 519 4.73 1.53 -44.17
CA PHE A 519 4.52 0.44 -43.23
C PHE A 519 3.42 0.75 -42.24
N LYS A 520 2.90 -0.27 -41.55
CA LYS A 520 1.85 -0.16 -40.53
C LYS A 520 2.37 -0.62 -39.17
N VAL A 521 2.02 0.12 -38.13
CA VAL A 521 2.13 -0.27 -36.72
C VAL A 521 0.71 -0.47 -36.17
N ALA A 522 0.44 -1.67 -35.57
CA ALA A 522 -0.88 -2.03 -35.05
C ALA A 522 -0.79 -2.96 -33.83
#